data_be45cd621e04f783f791fdb42ed8a185
#
_entry.id   be45cd621e04f783f791fdb42ed8a185
#
_cell.length_a   1.000
_cell.length_b   1.000
_cell.length_c   1.000
_cell.angle_alpha   90.00
_cell.angle_beta   90.00
_cell.angle_gamma   90.00
#
_symmetry.space_group_name_H-M   'P 1'
#
loop_
_entity.id
_entity.type
_entity.pdbx_description
1 polymer ?
#
loop_
_entity_poly.entity_id
_entity_poly.type
_entity_poly.pdbx_seq_one_letter_code
_entity_poly.pdbx_strand_id
1 'polypeptide(L)'
;MSLFRWPAVACAVILVGVVTAAAWAREQANPYTVHALVSDASSVPAPATDANLINGWGLSAGPTTPWWAANNGTSTSTLYSGAGTKVALTVAVAGGPTGTVFNGSATDFVVSQNGKSGAARFLFANEAGMVLGWSPTVNGSTALVGADRSGVGAVYKGLATANDRLYASDFHNARVDVFDASFGLVTLPGGFQDPKIPKGFAPFGIQALGGNIFVTYAKQDAAAKDDVPAPGLGYVDEFTPDGKLVAQVVNSQKKNAPLNAAWGLALAPTGFGNFAGDLLVGNFGDGRVSAYAQSGAKWVYKGQLRVGDGTPIAIDGLWAIAFGNGAASGPVTTLYFLSGPGGEKNGLFGSITAG
;
A
#
# COMPACT_ATOMS: atom_id res chain seq x y z
N MET A 1 87.09 0.23 -10.53
CA MET A 1 86.28 0.37 -9.34
C MET A 1 84.86 0.80 -9.76
N SER A 2 83.97 -0.15 -9.82
CA SER A 2 82.56 0.01 -10.31
C SER A 2 81.65 0.07 -9.10
N LEU A 3 80.92 1.16 -8.97
CA LEU A 3 79.93 1.34 -7.91
C LEU A 3 78.53 0.94 -8.45
N PHE A 4 78.06 -0.19 -7.96
CA PHE A 4 76.65 -0.64 -8.18
C PHE A 4 75.68 0.19 -7.34
N ARG A 5 74.66 0.82 -8.01
CA ARG A 5 73.52 1.44 -7.39
C ARG A 5 72.36 0.48 -7.49
N TRP A 6 71.74 0.16 -6.37
CA TRP A 6 70.48 -0.58 -6.28
C TRP A 6 69.28 0.38 -6.39
N PRO A 7 68.20 0.05 -7.12
CA PRO A 7 67.00 0.85 -7.11
C PRO A 7 66.14 0.50 -5.91
N ALA A 8 65.62 1.54 -5.24
CA ALA A 8 64.60 1.40 -4.19
C ALA A 8 63.27 1.02 -4.81
N VAL A 9 62.72 -0.11 -4.41
CA VAL A 9 61.33 -0.52 -4.71
C VAL A 9 60.42 0.13 -3.67
N ALA A 10 59.61 1.09 -4.11
CA ALA A 10 58.54 1.66 -3.30
C ALA A 10 57.37 0.69 -3.25
N CYS A 11 57.08 0.16 -2.06
CA CYS A 11 55.81 -0.56 -1.78
C CYS A 11 54.64 0.42 -1.78
N ALA A 12 53.84 0.38 -2.82
CA ALA A 12 52.51 0.95 -2.80
C ALA A 12 51.58 -0.04 -2.10
N VAL A 13 51.26 0.18 -0.82
CA VAL A 13 50.28 -0.60 -0.07
C VAL A 13 48.89 -0.07 -0.36
N ILE A 14 48.11 -0.94 -0.85
CA ILE A 14 46.71 -0.92 -1.27
C ILE A 14 45.77 -0.45 -0.14
N LEU A 15 45.08 0.66 -0.35
CA LEU A 15 43.94 1.15 0.42
C LEU A 15 42.63 0.90 -0.34
N VAL A 16 42.34 -0.36 -0.69
CA VAL A 16 41.10 -0.73 -1.40
C VAL A 16 40.09 -1.52 -0.50
N GLY A 17 40.53 -1.93 0.71
CA GLY A 17 39.77 -2.87 1.52
C GLY A 17 38.72 -2.30 2.50
N VAL A 18 38.66 -0.98 2.72
CA VAL A 18 37.84 -0.43 3.86
C VAL A 18 36.49 0.15 3.44
N VAL A 19 36.32 0.51 2.17
CA VAL A 19 35.08 1.17 1.71
C VAL A 19 33.92 0.16 1.50
N THR A 20 34.22 -1.08 1.14
CA THR A 20 33.20 -2.11 0.89
C THR A 20 32.57 -2.66 2.17
N ALA A 21 33.38 -2.87 3.23
CA ALA A 21 32.88 -3.41 4.50
C ALA A 21 31.97 -2.41 5.24
N ALA A 22 32.21 -1.11 5.15
CA ALA A 22 31.38 -0.08 5.79
C ALA A 22 30.02 0.10 5.08
N ALA A 23 29.94 -0.11 3.77
CA ALA A 23 28.66 -0.07 3.04
C ALA A 23 27.78 -1.27 3.40
N TRP A 24 28.36 -2.47 3.48
CA TRP A 24 27.62 -3.67 3.90
C TRP A 24 27.20 -3.64 5.39
N ALA A 25 28.03 -3.08 6.26
CA ALA A 25 27.69 -2.92 7.69
C ALA A 25 26.55 -1.88 7.92
N ARG A 26 26.41 -0.88 7.04
CA ARG A 26 25.30 0.08 7.12
C ARG A 26 23.96 -0.51 6.68
N GLU A 27 23.95 -1.45 5.75
CA GLU A 27 22.73 -2.14 5.31
C GLU A 27 22.18 -3.12 6.37
N GLN A 28 23.04 -3.61 7.26
CA GLN A 28 22.66 -4.47 8.40
C GLN A 28 22.32 -3.70 9.70
N ALA A 29 22.58 -2.38 9.77
CA ALA A 29 22.54 -1.62 11.01
C ALA A 29 21.12 -1.38 11.58
N ASN A 30 20.05 -1.64 10.84
CA ASN A 30 18.66 -1.58 11.32
C ASN A 30 17.83 -2.70 10.67
N PRO A 31 17.88 -3.92 11.22
CA PRO A 31 17.03 -5.00 10.77
C PRO A 31 15.57 -4.67 11.08
N TYR A 32 14.68 -5.17 10.24
CA TYR A 32 13.26 -5.10 10.48
C TYR A 32 12.76 -6.43 11.02
N THR A 33 11.76 -6.38 11.90
CA THR A 33 11.11 -7.57 12.46
C THR A 33 9.65 -7.60 12.05
N VAL A 34 9.20 -8.74 11.54
CA VAL A 34 7.79 -8.99 11.18
C VAL A 34 7.10 -9.65 12.36
N HIS A 35 5.93 -9.16 12.73
CA HIS A 35 5.07 -9.69 13.77
C HIS A 35 3.70 -10.03 13.18
N ALA A 36 3.32 -11.31 13.21
CA ALA A 36 1.94 -11.71 12.98
C ALA A 36 1.08 -11.29 14.18
N LEU A 37 -0.09 -10.72 13.95
CA LEU A 37 -0.99 -10.24 15.00
C LEU A 37 -2.33 -10.98 15.02
N VAL A 38 -3.00 -11.07 13.87
CA VAL A 38 -4.28 -11.77 13.70
C VAL A 38 -4.26 -12.52 12.38
N SER A 39 -4.76 -13.77 12.37
CA SER A 39 -5.00 -14.53 11.14
C SER A 39 -6.46 -14.98 11.06
N ASP A 40 -6.88 -15.46 9.89
CA ASP A 40 -8.21 -16.04 9.71
C ASP A 40 -8.35 -17.44 10.32
N ALA A 41 -7.25 -18.21 10.35
CA ALA A 41 -7.23 -19.60 10.78
C ALA A 41 -5.89 -20.01 11.38
N SER A 42 -5.89 -21.09 12.16
CA SER A 42 -4.68 -21.64 12.79
C SER A 42 -3.63 -22.18 11.80
N SER A 43 -4.00 -22.38 10.54
CA SER A 43 -3.08 -22.73 9.45
C SER A 43 -2.11 -21.59 9.10
N VAL A 44 -2.47 -20.33 9.42
CA VAL A 44 -1.62 -19.16 9.35
C VAL A 44 -1.27 -18.74 10.77
N PRO A 45 -0.06 -19.00 11.28
CA PRO A 45 0.27 -18.76 12.68
C PRO A 45 0.16 -17.28 13.06
N ALA A 46 -0.67 -16.97 14.06
CA ALA A 46 -0.77 -15.65 14.70
C ALA A 46 -1.28 -15.82 16.15
N PRO A 47 -1.04 -14.83 17.05
CA PRO A 47 -1.54 -14.86 18.43
C PRO A 47 -3.06 -14.89 18.57
N ALA A 48 -3.79 -14.33 17.59
CA ALA A 48 -5.26 -14.28 17.58
C ALA A 48 -5.82 -14.74 16.23
N THR A 49 -7.07 -15.22 16.23
CA THR A 49 -7.78 -15.62 15.02
C THR A 49 -9.10 -14.88 14.86
N ASP A 50 -9.42 -14.51 13.60
CA ASP A 50 -10.70 -13.93 13.20
C ASP A 50 -11.11 -14.49 11.83
N ALA A 51 -12.06 -15.41 11.82
CA ALA A 51 -12.55 -16.07 10.60
C ALA A 51 -13.11 -15.11 9.53
N ASN A 52 -13.34 -13.83 9.85
CA ASN A 52 -13.72 -12.83 8.87
C ASN A 52 -12.53 -12.24 8.11
N LEU A 53 -11.30 -12.39 8.60
CA LEU A 53 -10.11 -11.79 8.01
C LEU A 53 -9.58 -12.63 6.82
N ILE A 54 -10.41 -12.97 5.85
CA ILE A 54 -9.97 -13.69 4.65
C ILE A 54 -9.62 -12.69 3.55
N ASN A 55 -8.43 -12.81 2.99
CA ASN A 55 -7.90 -11.94 1.93
C ASN A 55 -8.05 -10.45 2.28
N GLY A 56 -7.40 -10.04 3.37
CA GLY A 56 -7.43 -8.65 3.81
C GLY A 56 -6.64 -7.75 2.86
N TRP A 57 -7.31 -6.79 2.19
CA TRP A 57 -6.68 -5.89 1.23
C TRP A 57 -6.40 -4.50 1.82
N GLY A 58 -7.40 -3.65 1.90
CA GLY A 58 -7.29 -2.27 2.32
C GLY A 58 -7.20 -2.14 3.84
N LEU A 59 -6.32 -1.26 4.30
CA LEU A 59 -6.10 -0.96 5.72
C LEU A 59 -6.14 0.55 5.93
N SER A 60 -7.04 1.04 6.76
CA SER A 60 -7.11 2.47 7.07
C SER A 60 -7.47 2.74 8.52
N ALA A 61 -7.08 3.91 9.02
CA ALA A 61 -7.47 4.41 10.33
C ALA A 61 -7.69 5.92 10.29
N GLY A 62 -8.63 6.41 11.09
CA GLY A 62 -8.72 7.83 11.40
C GLY A 62 -7.70 8.22 12.47
N PRO A 63 -7.64 9.51 12.85
CA PRO A 63 -6.62 10.01 13.78
C PRO A 63 -6.54 9.30 15.12
N THR A 64 -7.64 8.73 15.61
CA THR A 64 -7.71 8.05 16.92
C THR A 64 -8.37 6.68 16.85
N THR A 65 -8.80 6.21 15.66
CA THR A 65 -9.53 4.95 15.52
C THR A 65 -8.58 3.75 15.50
N PRO A 66 -9.05 2.52 15.80
CA PRO A 66 -8.36 1.31 15.44
C PRO A 66 -8.25 1.18 13.90
N TRP A 67 -7.49 0.20 13.45
CA TRP A 67 -7.44 -0.20 12.06
C TRP A 67 -8.77 -0.76 11.58
N TRP A 68 -9.14 -0.40 10.37
CA TRP A 68 -10.23 -0.98 9.59
C TRP A 68 -9.63 -1.78 8.45
N ALA A 69 -9.90 -3.07 8.45
CA ALA A 69 -9.45 -4.02 7.44
C ALA A 69 -10.59 -4.31 6.46
N ALA A 70 -10.35 -4.15 5.17
CA ALA A 70 -11.27 -4.55 4.12
C ALA A 70 -11.01 -6.03 3.78
N ASN A 71 -11.91 -6.93 4.18
CA ASN A 71 -11.77 -8.37 4.01
C ASN A 71 -12.48 -8.79 2.71
N ASN A 72 -11.72 -8.90 1.62
CA ASN A 72 -12.24 -9.20 0.30
C ASN A 72 -12.98 -10.56 0.28
N GLY A 73 -12.35 -11.60 0.84
CA GLY A 73 -12.87 -12.97 0.79
C GLY A 73 -14.16 -13.19 1.58
N THR A 74 -14.49 -12.33 2.56
CA THR A 74 -15.73 -12.45 3.36
C THR A 74 -16.73 -11.33 3.13
N SER A 75 -16.40 -10.36 2.27
CA SER A 75 -17.24 -9.17 2.04
C SER A 75 -17.59 -8.43 3.34
N THR A 76 -16.57 -8.26 4.21
CA THR A 76 -16.71 -7.58 5.50
C THR A 76 -15.60 -6.56 5.72
N SER A 77 -15.77 -5.74 6.75
CA SER A 77 -14.67 -5.01 7.37
C SER A 77 -14.63 -5.33 8.86
N THR A 78 -13.44 -5.64 9.36
CA THR A 78 -13.16 -5.91 10.77
C THR A 78 -12.18 -4.92 11.34
N LEU A 79 -12.16 -4.74 12.65
CA LEU A 79 -11.40 -3.70 13.29
C LEU A 79 -10.40 -4.30 14.29
N TYR A 80 -9.15 -3.80 14.26
CA TYR A 80 -8.08 -4.24 15.15
C TYR A 80 -7.32 -3.06 15.76
N SER A 81 -6.97 -3.19 17.03
CA SER A 81 -5.98 -2.29 17.63
C SER A 81 -4.59 -2.53 17.03
N GLY A 82 -3.65 -1.62 17.26
CA GLY A 82 -2.24 -1.82 16.90
C GLY A 82 -1.57 -3.02 17.59
N ALA A 83 -2.16 -3.56 18.64
CA ALA A 83 -1.72 -4.81 19.30
C ALA A 83 -2.42 -6.07 18.76
N GLY A 84 -3.26 -5.96 17.71
CA GLY A 84 -4.01 -7.10 17.17
C GLY A 84 -5.29 -7.45 17.93
N THR A 85 -5.71 -6.65 18.92
CA THR A 85 -6.96 -6.90 19.62
C THR A 85 -8.15 -6.55 18.73
N LYS A 86 -9.02 -7.52 18.47
CA LYS A 86 -10.25 -7.33 17.70
C LYS A 86 -11.24 -6.44 18.47
N VAL A 87 -11.80 -5.43 17.80
CA VAL A 87 -12.97 -4.68 18.27
C VAL A 87 -14.22 -5.44 17.90
N ALA A 88 -15.24 -5.45 18.77
CA ALA A 88 -16.46 -6.24 18.60
C ALA A 88 -17.42 -5.71 17.52
N LEU A 89 -16.91 -5.07 16.45
CA LEU A 89 -17.66 -4.59 15.31
C LEU A 89 -17.18 -5.32 14.05
N THR A 90 -18.13 -5.89 13.31
CA THR A 90 -17.92 -6.38 11.95
C THR A 90 -18.97 -5.71 11.07
N VAL A 91 -18.51 -5.08 9.99
CA VAL A 91 -19.38 -4.37 9.03
C VAL A 91 -19.47 -5.18 7.75
N ALA A 92 -20.68 -5.43 7.28
CA ALA A 92 -20.89 -6.02 5.96
C ALA A 92 -20.56 -4.99 4.87
N VAL A 93 -19.70 -5.37 3.92
CA VAL A 93 -19.27 -4.55 2.78
C VAL A 93 -19.41 -5.40 1.52
N ALA A 94 -20.51 -5.25 0.80
CA ALA A 94 -20.82 -6.10 -0.34
C ALA A 94 -19.79 -5.98 -1.48
N GLY A 95 -19.63 -7.05 -2.27
CA GLY A 95 -18.93 -7.04 -3.55
C GLY A 95 -17.41 -7.19 -3.51
N GLY A 96 -16.85 -7.82 -2.46
CA GLY A 96 -15.40 -8.03 -2.33
C GLY A 96 -14.65 -6.70 -2.13
N PRO A 97 -14.66 -6.12 -0.89
CA PRO A 97 -13.99 -4.84 -0.64
C PRO A 97 -12.48 -4.93 -0.84
N THR A 98 -11.91 -3.89 -1.44
CA THR A 98 -10.49 -3.76 -1.76
C THR A 98 -9.87 -2.58 -1.01
N GLY A 99 -9.84 -1.38 -1.60
CA GLY A 99 -9.37 -0.17 -0.91
C GLY A 99 -10.35 0.33 0.16
N THR A 100 -9.82 0.88 1.25
CA THR A 100 -10.61 1.56 2.29
C THR A 100 -9.93 2.84 2.75
N VAL A 101 -10.72 3.87 3.07
CA VAL A 101 -10.25 5.16 3.58
C VAL A 101 -11.14 5.68 4.70
N PHE A 102 -10.54 6.45 5.61
CA PHE A 102 -11.25 7.21 6.62
C PHE A 102 -11.71 8.56 6.05
N ASN A 103 -12.96 8.93 6.27
CA ASN A 103 -13.50 10.26 6.00
C ASN A 103 -13.50 11.12 7.27
N GLY A 104 -12.72 12.18 7.28
CA GLY A 104 -12.65 13.15 8.37
C GLY A 104 -13.79 14.16 8.37
N SER A 105 -14.49 14.34 7.24
CA SER A 105 -15.58 15.30 7.10
C SER A 105 -16.86 14.81 7.82
N ALA A 106 -17.59 15.75 8.37
CA ALA A 106 -18.89 15.52 8.97
C ALA A 106 -20.07 15.68 8.00
N THR A 107 -19.81 16.19 6.79
CA THR A 107 -20.82 16.58 5.80
C THR A 107 -20.68 15.87 4.47
N ASP A 108 -19.50 15.32 4.16
CA ASP A 108 -19.20 14.72 2.87
C ASP A 108 -19.48 13.24 2.87
N PHE A 109 -19.68 12.70 1.66
CA PHE A 109 -19.95 11.28 1.44
C PHE A 109 -21.13 10.76 2.26
N VAL A 110 -22.25 11.48 2.18
CA VAL A 110 -23.48 11.17 2.89
C VAL A 110 -24.12 9.93 2.31
N VAL A 111 -24.43 8.97 3.18
CA VAL A 111 -25.23 7.78 2.85
C VAL A 111 -26.58 7.85 3.56
N SER A 112 -27.59 7.19 3.00
CA SER A 112 -28.96 7.24 3.52
C SER A 112 -29.64 5.88 3.44
N GLN A 113 -30.40 5.55 4.49
CA GLN A 113 -31.22 4.34 4.53
C GLN A 113 -32.37 4.51 5.53
N ASN A 114 -33.57 4.08 5.18
CA ASN A 114 -34.75 4.05 6.07
C ASN A 114 -35.05 5.39 6.75
N GLY A 115 -34.93 6.51 6.00
CA GLY A 115 -35.20 7.85 6.51
C GLY A 115 -34.06 8.45 7.37
N LYS A 116 -32.97 7.72 7.59
CA LYS A 116 -31.77 8.23 8.24
C LYS A 116 -30.74 8.63 7.19
N SER A 117 -29.97 9.67 7.47
CA SER A 117 -28.91 10.18 6.61
C SER A 117 -27.73 10.64 7.47
N GLY A 118 -26.49 10.44 6.98
CA GLY A 118 -25.30 10.87 7.70
C GLY A 118 -24.02 10.61 6.91
N ALA A 119 -22.97 11.39 7.19
CA ALA A 119 -21.68 11.21 6.57
C ALA A 119 -21.08 9.83 6.87
N ALA A 120 -20.60 9.17 5.84
CA ALA A 120 -19.84 7.93 6.00
C ALA A 120 -18.50 8.23 6.69
N ARG A 121 -18.13 7.46 7.71
CA ARG A 121 -16.87 7.60 8.44
C ARG A 121 -15.76 6.77 7.81
N PHE A 122 -16.10 5.63 7.18
CA PHE A 122 -15.21 4.82 6.38
C PHE A 122 -15.85 4.51 5.03
N LEU A 123 -15.03 4.55 4.02
CA LEU A 123 -15.43 4.35 2.63
C LEU A 123 -14.65 3.16 2.07
N PHE A 124 -15.27 2.40 1.19
CA PHE A 124 -14.75 1.18 0.61
C PHE A 124 -14.95 1.19 -0.89
N ALA A 125 -13.93 0.80 -1.64
CA ALA A 125 -14.06 0.38 -3.01
C ALA A 125 -14.21 -1.14 -3.07
N ASN A 126 -14.80 -1.67 -4.15
CA ASN A 126 -14.94 -3.12 -4.33
C ASN A 126 -14.75 -3.56 -5.77
N GLU A 127 -14.57 -4.86 -5.97
CA GLU A 127 -14.39 -5.46 -7.29
C GLU A 127 -15.67 -5.50 -8.13
N ALA A 128 -16.82 -5.26 -7.54
CA ALA A 128 -18.10 -5.12 -8.25
C ALA A 128 -18.32 -3.72 -8.84
N GLY A 129 -17.32 -2.83 -8.76
CA GLY A 129 -17.36 -1.49 -9.33
C GLY A 129 -18.15 -0.47 -8.53
N MET A 130 -18.25 -0.66 -7.21
CA MET A 130 -18.98 0.25 -6.32
C MET A 130 -18.05 0.95 -5.33
N VAL A 131 -18.44 2.14 -4.88
CA VAL A 131 -17.93 2.82 -3.68
C VAL A 131 -19.04 2.78 -2.63
N LEU A 132 -18.69 2.26 -1.45
CA LEU A 132 -19.63 2.13 -0.33
C LEU A 132 -19.17 2.98 0.84
N GLY A 133 -20.14 3.48 1.63
CA GLY A 133 -19.88 4.27 2.82
C GLY A 133 -20.53 3.64 4.07
N TRP A 134 -19.78 3.57 5.16
CA TRP A 134 -20.30 3.18 6.47
C TRP A 134 -20.50 4.40 7.36
N SER A 135 -21.72 4.54 7.87
CA SER A 135 -22.11 5.57 8.83
C SER A 135 -22.74 4.95 10.06
N PRO A 136 -22.18 5.14 11.26
CA PRO A 136 -22.72 4.55 12.49
C PRO A 136 -24.13 5.05 12.84
N THR A 137 -24.51 6.23 12.36
CA THR A 137 -25.82 6.84 12.63
C THR A 137 -26.90 6.41 11.64
N VAL A 138 -26.52 5.83 10.49
CA VAL A 138 -27.44 5.37 9.45
C VAL A 138 -27.65 3.86 9.53
N ASN A 139 -26.56 3.10 9.41
CA ASN A 139 -26.54 1.65 9.58
C ASN A 139 -25.20 1.22 10.22
N GLY A 140 -25.27 0.78 11.48
CA GLY A 140 -24.05 0.45 12.25
C GLY A 140 -23.37 -0.85 11.82
N SER A 141 -24.01 -1.71 11.03
CA SER A 141 -23.48 -3.04 10.65
C SER A 141 -23.27 -3.24 9.15
N THR A 142 -23.65 -2.27 8.30
CA THR A 142 -23.58 -2.42 6.84
C THR A 142 -23.13 -1.12 6.18
N ALA A 143 -22.15 -1.21 5.29
CA ALA A 143 -21.78 -0.12 4.40
C ALA A 143 -22.77 -0.03 3.24
N LEU A 144 -23.19 1.18 2.89
CA LEU A 144 -24.22 1.47 1.91
C LEU A 144 -23.59 1.98 0.61
N VAL A 145 -24.19 1.67 -0.52
CA VAL A 145 -23.70 2.12 -1.83
C VAL A 145 -23.82 3.66 -1.92
N GLY A 146 -22.69 4.33 -2.17
CA GLY A 146 -22.61 5.74 -2.47
C GLY A 146 -22.52 5.99 -3.99
N ALA A 147 -21.66 5.23 -4.69
CA ALA A 147 -21.55 5.26 -6.14
C ALA A 147 -21.52 3.85 -6.72
N ASP A 148 -22.15 3.66 -7.88
CA ASP A 148 -22.18 2.41 -8.62
C ASP A 148 -21.73 2.63 -10.06
N ARG A 149 -20.66 1.96 -10.45
CA ARG A 149 -20.06 1.98 -11.79
C ARG A 149 -20.01 0.58 -12.41
N SER A 150 -20.74 -0.38 -11.84
CA SER A 150 -20.85 -1.75 -12.36
C SER A 150 -21.36 -1.79 -13.80
N GLY A 151 -22.24 -0.86 -14.16
CA GLY A 151 -22.81 -0.75 -15.51
C GLY A 151 -21.79 -0.44 -16.62
N VAL A 152 -20.57 0.02 -16.27
CA VAL A 152 -19.46 0.21 -17.20
C VAL A 152 -18.32 -0.81 -16.98
N GLY A 153 -18.60 -1.86 -16.21
CA GLY A 153 -17.65 -2.92 -15.90
C GLY A 153 -16.48 -2.50 -15.00
N ALA A 154 -16.63 -1.44 -14.20
CA ALA A 154 -15.55 -1.02 -13.31
C ALA A 154 -15.16 -2.12 -12.35
N VAL A 155 -13.85 -2.29 -12.10
CA VAL A 155 -13.28 -3.17 -11.07
C VAL A 155 -12.31 -2.33 -10.23
N TYR A 156 -12.76 -1.91 -9.06
CA TYR A 156 -11.94 -1.06 -8.20
C TYR A 156 -11.00 -1.88 -7.35
N LYS A 157 -9.69 -1.61 -7.46
CA LYS A 157 -8.63 -2.31 -6.71
C LYS A 157 -8.05 -1.49 -5.56
N GLY A 158 -8.18 -0.17 -5.58
CA GLY A 158 -7.68 0.72 -4.53
C GLY A 158 -8.57 1.95 -4.36
N LEU A 159 -8.45 2.63 -3.21
CA LEU A 159 -9.19 3.85 -2.88
C LEU A 159 -8.28 4.80 -2.09
N ALA A 160 -8.30 6.07 -2.46
CA ALA A 160 -7.64 7.16 -1.73
C ALA A 160 -8.61 8.33 -1.54
N THR A 161 -8.33 9.22 -0.58
CA THR A 161 -9.08 10.46 -0.37
C THR A 161 -8.14 11.64 -0.18
N ALA A 162 -8.44 12.75 -0.84
CA ALA A 162 -7.79 14.04 -0.66
C ALA A 162 -8.71 15.15 -1.20
N ASN A 163 -8.66 16.35 -0.62
CA ASN A 163 -9.36 17.54 -1.10
C ASN A 163 -10.87 17.29 -1.34
N ASP A 164 -11.55 16.67 -0.39
CA ASP A 164 -12.98 16.32 -0.43
C ASP A 164 -13.38 15.49 -1.66
N ARG A 165 -12.43 14.68 -2.17
CA ARG A 165 -12.62 13.76 -3.31
C ARG A 165 -12.19 12.35 -2.93
N LEU A 166 -12.78 11.38 -3.63
CA LEU A 166 -12.32 9.99 -3.64
C LEU A 166 -11.68 9.68 -5.00
N TYR A 167 -10.63 8.89 -4.96
CA TYR A 167 -9.89 8.43 -6.12
C TYR A 167 -9.89 6.90 -6.10
N ALA A 168 -10.56 6.27 -7.05
CA ALA A 168 -10.67 4.82 -7.16
C ALA A 168 -9.92 4.31 -8.38
N SER A 169 -8.99 3.38 -8.18
CA SER A 169 -8.27 2.75 -9.28
C SER A 169 -9.17 1.75 -9.99
N ASP A 170 -9.73 2.14 -11.15
CA ASP A 170 -10.53 1.28 -12.03
C ASP A 170 -9.60 0.44 -12.90
N PHE A 171 -9.27 -0.74 -12.38
CA PHE A 171 -8.32 -1.64 -13.00
C PHE A 171 -8.82 -2.15 -14.36
N HIS A 172 -10.12 -2.45 -14.48
CA HIS A 172 -10.70 -2.95 -15.72
C HIS A 172 -10.60 -1.91 -16.87
N ASN A 173 -10.96 -0.67 -16.57
CA ASN A 173 -10.99 0.39 -17.60
C ASN A 173 -9.65 1.15 -17.69
N ALA A 174 -8.60 0.72 -16.96
CA ALA A 174 -7.25 1.30 -16.92
C ALA A 174 -7.25 2.82 -16.67
N ARG A 175 -7.99 3.28 -15.65
CA ARG A 175 -8.10 4.69 -15.28
C ARG A 175 -8.28 4.87 -13.78
N VAL A 176 -8.17 6.10 -13.31
CA VAL A 176 -8.61 6.51 -11.98
C VAL A 176 -9.96 7.22 -12.11
N ASP A 177 -11.01 6.65 -11.54
CA ASP A 177 -12.30 7.32 -11.38
C ASP A 177 -12.22 8.24 -10.16
N VAL A 178 -12.72 9.48 -10.29
CA VAL A 178 -12.71 10.47 -9.21
C VAL A 178 -14.13 10.84 -8.86
N PHE A 179 -14.46 10.87 -7.57
CA PHE A 179 -15.78 11.25 -7.08
C PHE A 179 -15.68 12.48 -6.18
N ASP A 180 -16.63 13.39 -6.31
CA ASP A 180 -16.80 14.53 -5.41
C ASP A 180 -17.39 14.11 -4.05
N ALA A 181 -17.53 15.09 -3.15
CA ALA A 181 -18.08 14.91 -1.81
C ALA A 181 -19.50 14.33 -1.77
N SER A 182 -20.23 14.31 -2.89
CA SER A 182 -21.58 13.80 -3.04
C SER A 182 -21.63 12.44 -3.78
N PHE A 183 -20.49 11.79 -3.97
CA PHE A 183 -20.31 10.58 -4.81
C PHE A 183 -20.57 10.82 -6.31
N GLY A 184 -20.62 12.05 -6.75
CA GLY A 184 -20.70 12.40 -8.17
C GLY A 184 -19.38 12.12 -8.88
N LEU A 185 -19.43 11.43 -10.02
CA LEU A 185 -18.23 11.22 -10.86
C LEU A 185 -17.78 12.54 -11.45
N VAL A 186 -16.52 12.89 -11.30
CA VAL A 186 -15.92 14.12 -11.83
C VAL A 186 -14.75 13.84 -12.76
N THR A 187 -14.59 14.66 -13.79
CA THR A 187 -13.42 14.60 -14.68
C THR A 187 -12.45 15.70 -14.29
N LEU A 188 -11.21 15.31 -13.99
CA LEU A 188 -10.16 16.25 -13.65
C LEU A 188 -9.30 16.63 -14.86
N PRO A 189 -8.78 17.87 -14.92
CA PRO A 189 -7.97 18.33 -16.06
C PRO A 189 -6.71 17.50 -16.33
N GLY A 190 -6.07 16.96 -15.27
CA GLY A 190 -4.86 16.13 -15.39
C GLY A 190 -5.12 14.69 -15.78
N GLY A 191 -6.32 14.16 -15.46
CA GLY A 191 -6.82 12.87 -15.92
C GLY A 191 -6.05 11.64 -15.41
N PHE A 192 -5.06 11.79 -14.53
CA PHE A 192 -4.19 10.69 -14.05
C PHE A 192 -3.53 9.91 -15.20
N GLN A 193 -3.01 10.65 -16.18
CA GLN A 193 -2.41 10.05 -17.37
C GLN A 193 -0.88 10.11 -17.34
N ASP A 194 -0.21 8.97 -17.54
CA ASP A 194 1.17 8.89 -17.97
C ASP A 194 1.26 8.11 -19.28
N PRO A 195 1.60 8.78 -20.42
CA PRO A 195 1.70 8.10 -21.71
C PRO A 195 2.87 7.08 -21.80
N LYS A 196 3.72 7.02 -20.77
CA LYS A 196 4.82 6.05 -20.69
C LYS A 196 4.38 4.72 -20.05
N ILE A 197 3.22 4.66 -19.40
CA ILE A 197 2.67 3.40 -18.92
C ILE A 197 2.25 2.55 -20.14
N PRO A 198 2.80 1.36 -20.33
CA PRO A 198 2.48 0.54 -21.49
C PRO A 198 1.04 0.06 -21.46
N LYS A 199 0.47 -0.14 -22.64
CA LYS A 199 -0.84 -0.78 -22.78
C LYS A 199 -0.85 -2.16 -22.11
N GLY A 200 -1.94 -2.46 -21.38
CA GLY A 200 -2.10 -3.70 -20.61
C GLY A 200 -1.57 -3.59 -19.19
N PHE A 201 -1.20 -2.38 -18.74
CA PHE A 201 -1.05 -2.03 -17.33
C PHE A 201 -2.17 -1.08 -16.91
N ALA A 202 -2.63 -1.22 -15.68
CA ALA A 202 -3.73 -0.41 -15.15
C ALA A 202 -3.44 0.05 -13.71
N PRO A 203 -4.05 1.17 -13.26
CA PRO A 203 -4.00 1.62 -11.87
C PRO A 203 -4.44 0.50 -10.92
N PHE A 204 -3.63 0.20 -9.91
CA PHE A 204 -3.85 -0.93 -9.01
C PHE A 204 -3.99 -0.46 -7.56
N GLY A 205 -2.91 -0.19 -6.84
CA GLY A 205 -2.96 0.53 -5.56
C GLY A 205 -2.97 2.04 -5.77
N ILE A 206 -3.57 2.78 -4.85
CA ILE A 206 -3.61 4.24 -4.86
C ILE A 206 -3.61 4.78 -3.44
N GLN A 207 -2.82 5.84 -3.17
CA GLN A 207 -2.71 6.43 -1.83
C GLN A 207 -2.42 7.93 -1.91
N ALA A 208 -3.07 8.70 -1.03
CA ALA A 208 -2.74 10.11 -0.82
C ALA A 208 -1.61 10.24 0.20
N LEU A 209 -0.45 10.74 -0.22
CA LEU A 209 0.75 10.85 0.60
C LEU A 209 1.43 12.20 0.34
N GLY A 210 1.82 12.92 1.39
CA GLY A 210 2.58 14.17 1.27
C GLY A 210 1.89 15.27 0.44
N GLY A 211 0.54 15.25 0.32
CA GLY A 211 -0.23 16.19 -0.48
C GLY A 211 -0.41 15.80 -1.96
N ASN A 212 0.18 14.70 -2.39
CA ASN A 212 0.06 14.14 -3.74
C ASN A 212 -0.67 12.78 -3.72
N ILE A 213 -1.06 12.32 -4.89
CA ILE A 213 -1.69 11.00 -5.12
C ILE A 213 -0.66 10.09 -5.79
N PHE A 214 -0.31 9.01 -5.11
CA PHE A 214 0.55 7.97 -5.68
C PHE A 214 -0.30 6.84 -6.21
N VAL A 215 0.01 6.40 -7.43
CA VAL A 215 -0.70 5.32 -8.12
C VAL A 215 0.31 4.24 -8.50
N THR A 216 0.05 3.00 -8.10
CA THR A 216 0.77 1.86 -8.63
C THR A 216 0.04 1.30 -9.84
N TYR A 217 0.78 0.64 -10.73
CA TYR A 217 0.20 -0.03 -11.89
C TYR A 217 0.67 -1.47 -11.92
N ALA A 218 -0.27 -2.39 -12.17
CA ALA A 218 0.01 -3.79 -12.38
C ALA A 218 -0.41 -4.22 -13.79
N LYS A 219 0.19 -5.32 -14.29
CA LYS A 219 -0.19 -5.88 -15.57
C LYS A 219 -1.54 -6.57 -15.45
N GLN A 220 -2.45 -6.26 -16.37
CA GLN A 220 -3.77 -6.87 -16.43
C GLN A 220 -3.69 -8.29 -16.99
N ASP A 221 -4.56 -9.18 -16.50
CA ASP A 221 -4.89 -10.45 -17.14
C ASP A 221 -5.73 -10.23 -18.42
N ALA A 222 -6.09 -11.30 -19.11
CA ALA A 222 -6.87 -11.23 -20.34
C ALA A 222 -8.29 -10.67 -20.17
N ALA A 223 -8.87 -10.81 -18.96
CA ALA A 223 -10.18 -10.29 -18.59
C ALA A 223 -10.11 -8.83 -18.10
N ALA A 224 -8.90 -8.29 -17.91
CA ALA A 224 -8.64 -7.00 -17.27
C ALA A 224 -9.27 -6.90 -15.88
N LYS A 225 -9.31 -8.01 -15.15
CA LYS A 225 -9.90 -8.11 -13.83
C LYS A 225 -8.84 -8.29 -12.76
N ASP A 226 -7.87 -9.18 -12.97
CA ASP A 226 -6.85 -9.51 -12.00
C ASP A 226 -5.45 -9.19 -12.55
N ASP A 227 -4.49 -9.02 -11.65
CA ASP A 227 -3.11 -8.75 -12.00
C ASP A 227 -2.37 -10.02 -12.43
N VAL A 228 -1.36 -9.85 -13.25
CA VAL A 228 -0.41 -10.91 -13.63
C VAL A 228 0.91 -10.61 -12.93
N PRO A 229 1.20 -11.26 -11.77
CA PRO A 229 2.42 -11.00 -11.04
C PRO A 229 3.62 -11.60 -11.75
N ALA A 230 4.68 -10.80 -11.89
CA ALA A 230 6.02 -11.26 -12.26
C ALA A 230 7.06 -10.19 -11.93
N PRO A 231 8.34 -10.57 -11.70
CA PRO A 231 9.42 -9.62 -11.45
C PRO A 231 9.56 -8.58 -12.56
N GLY A 232 9.60 -7.29 -12.20
CA GLY A 232 9.67 -6.17 -13.13
C GLY A 232 8.32 -5.75 -13.74
N LEU A 233 7.21 -6.39 -13.38
CA LEU A 233 5.88 -5.97 -13.84
C LEU A 233 5.21 -5.06 -12.80
N GLY A 234 5.46 -3.77 -12.92
CA GLY A 234 4.85 -2.72 -12.10
C GLY A 234 5.44 -1.35 -12.37
N TYR A 235 4.65 -0.31 -12.11
CA TYR A 235 5.06 1.10 -12.17
C TYR A 235 4.50 1.82 -10.96
N VAL A 236 5.07 2.98 -10.64
CA VAL A 236 4.53 3.90 -9.65
C VAL A 236 4.68 5.32 -10.18
N ASP A 237 3.58 6.06 -10.17
CA ASP A 237 3.55 7.47 -10.51
C ASP A 237 3.06 8.32 -9.35
N GLU A 238 3.53 9.56 -9.32
CA GLU A 238 3.11 10.61 -8.43
C GLU A 238 2.33 11.67 -9.21
N PHE A 239 1.10 11.98 -8.77
CA PHE A 239 0.21 12.97 -9.37
C PHE A 239 -0.18 14.04 -8.35
N THR A 240 -0.51 15.23 -8.82
CA THR A 240 -1.26 16.19 -8.00
C THR A 240 -2.67 15.66 -7.74
N PRO A 241 -3.41 16.20 -6.72
CA PRO A 241 -4.82 15.85 -6.54
C PRO A 241 -5.73 16.19 -7.74
N ASP A 242 -5.29 17.06 -8.64
CA ASP A 242 -6.00 17.35 -9.91
C ASP A 242 -5.59 16.41 -11.06
N GLY A 243 -4.85 15.35 -10.75
CA GLY A 243 -4.47 14.28 -11.69
C GLY A 243 -3.35 14.64 -12.64
N LYS A 244 -2.60 15.73 -12.41
CA LYS A 244 -1.43 16.12 -13.22
C LYS A 244 -0.22 15.30 -12.78
N LEU A 245 0.46 14.64 -13.70
CA LEU A 245 1.70 13.91 -13.43
C LEU A 245 2.78 14.82 -12.88
N VAL A 246 3.33 14.46 -11.71
CA VAL A 246 4.46 15.13 -11.03
C VAL A 246 5.75 14.40 -11.34
N ALA A 247 5.75 13.08 -11.11
CA ALA A 247 6.95 12.25 -11.34
C ALA A 247 6.56 10.82 -11.65
N GLN A 248 7.35 10.17 -12.50
CA GLN A 248 7.39 8.72 -12.62
C GLN A 248 8.36 8.20 -11.55
N VAL A 249 7.80 7.63 -10.47
CA VAL A 249 8.57 7.17 -9.30
C VAL A 249 9.37 5.93 -9.65
N VAL A 250 8.72 4.95 -10.28
CA VAL A 250 9.34 3.69 -10.67
C VAL A 250 8.94 3.32 -12.08
N ASN A 251 9.96 3.03 -12.89
CA ASN A 251 9.80 2.50 -14.24
C ASN A 251 10.29 1.05 -14.28
N SER A 252 9.38 0.10 -14.49
CA SER A 252 9.67 -1.32 -14.47
C SER A 252 10.37 -1.88 -15.71
N GLN A 253 10.53 -1.12 -16.78
CA GLN A 253 11.14 -1.61 -18.04
C GLN A 253 12.60 -2.07 -17.90
N LYS A 254 13.20 -1.85 -16.74
CA LYS A 254 14.53 -2.40 -16.43
C LYS A 254 14.39 -3.83 -15.93
N LYS A 255 15.13 -4.77 -16.53
CA LYS A 255 15.10 -6.23 -16.28
C LYS A 255 15.24 -6.63 -14.80
N ASN A 256 15.65 -5.75 -13.90
CA ASN A 256 15.84 -5.97 -12.47
C ASN A 256 15.05 -4.96 -11.62
N ALA A 257 13.98 -4.35 -12.16
CA ALA A 257 13.13 -3.48 -11.37
C ALA A 257 12.44 -4.30 -10.26
N PRO A 258 12.42 -3.80 -9.01
CA PRO A 258 12.00 -4.58 -7.85
C PRO A 258 10.47 -4.66 -7.68
N LEU A 259 9.68 -4.17 -8.66
CA LEU A 259 8.23 -4.21 -8.59
C LEU A 259 7.66 -5.50 -9.18
N ASN A 260 6.64 -6.02 -8.51
CA ASN A 260 5.93 -7.24 -8.86
C ASN A 260 4.48 -7.11 -8.37
N ALA A 261 3.58 -6.64 -9.24
CA ALA A 261 2.20 -6.30 -8.88
C ALA A 261 2.13 -5.46 -7.59
N ALA A 262 2.79 -4.29 -7.60
CA ALA A 262 2.85 -3.43 -6.42
C ALA A 262 1.48 -2.85 -6.08
N TRP A 263 1.08 -2.91 -4.79
CA TRP A 263 -0.19 -2.36 -4.33
C TRP A 263 -0.03 -1.41 -3.15
N GLY A 264 0.62 -1.83 -2.07
CA GLY A 264 0.76 -1.05 -0.84
C GLY A 264 1.70 0.15 -1.00
N LEU A 265 1.33 1.30 -0.45
CA LEU A 265 2.10 2.54 -0.49
C LEU A 265 2.09 3.22 0.89
N ALA A 266 3.26 3.62 1.40
CA ALA A 266 3.36 4.40 2.63
C ALA A 266 4.60 5.31 2.61
N LEU A 267 4.53 6.50 3.21
CA LEU A 267 5.71 7.32 3.51
C LEU A 267 6.24 6.95 4.89
N ALA A 268 7.50 6.54 4.96
CA ALA A 268 8.13 6.16 6.21
C ALA A 268 8.36 7.39 7.11
N PRO A 269 7.89 7.38 8.36
CA PRO A 269 8.10 8.48 9.29
C PRO A 269 9.55 8.52 9.77
N THR A 270 9.94 9.66 10.35
CA THR A 270 11.16 9.76 11.15
C THR A 270 11.15 8.67 12.23
N GLY A 271 12.24 7.90 12.34
CA GLY A 271 12.35 6.79 13.30
C GLY A 271 12.04 5.41 12.72
N PHE A 272 11.70 5.29 11.43
CA PHE A 272 11.57 3.99 10.76
C PHE A 272 12.91 3.49 10.20
N GLY A 273 13.95 3.49 11.04
CA GLY A 273 15.26 2.94 10.70
C GLY A 273 15.91 3.59 9.47
N ASN A 274 16.59 2.79 8.65
CA ASN A 274 17.35 3.26 7.48
C ASN A 274 16.53 3.88 6.35
N PHE A 275 15.22 3.61 6.32
CA PHE A 275 14.31 4.11 5.29
C PHE A 275 13.40 5.23 5.78
N ALA A 276 13.77 5.90 6.90
CA ALA A 276 13.06 7.08 7.38
C ALA A 276 12.97 8.17 6.31
N GLY A 277 11.78 8.64 5.99
CA GLY A 277 11.48 9.63 4.95
C GLY A 277 11.30 9.06 3.55
N ASP A 278 11.53 7.76 3.33
CA ASP A 278 11.40 7.14 2.02
C ASP A 278 9.94 6.72 1.72
N LEU A 279 9.60 6.65 0.45
CA LEU A 279 8.40 6.00 -0.02
C LEU A 279 8.60 4.48 0.03
N LEU A 280 7.74 3.79 0.74
CA LEU A 280 7.67 2.33 0.78
C LEU A 280 6.63 1.84 -0.21
N VAL A 281 7.01 0.82 -1.00
CA VAL A 281 6.16 0.19 -2.01
C VAL A 281 6.13 -1.31 -1.76
N GLY A 282 4.95 -1.84 -1.38
CA GLY A 282 4.70 -3.25 -1.14
C GLY A 282 4.22 -3.96 -2.39
N ASN A 283 4.82 -5.10 -2.68
CA ASN A 283 4.47 -5.97 -3.81
C ASN A 283 3.51 -7.07 -3.38
N PHE A 284 2.39 -7.20 -4.05
CA PHE A 284 1.52 -8.37 -3.90
C PHE A 284 2.21 -9.64 -4.41
N GLY A 285 2.86 -9.57 -5.57
CA GLY A 285 3.35 -10.75 -6.28
C GLY A 285 4.55 -11.47 -5.65
N ASP A 286 5.33 -10.82 -4.75
CA ASP A 286 6.46 -11.47 -4.05
C ASP A 286 6.56 -11.08 -2.57
N GLY A 287 5.62 -10.32 -2.05
CA GLY A 287 5.55 -9.93 -0.64
C GLY A 287 6.65 -8.99 -0.15
N ARG A 288 7.45 -8.43 -1.04
CA ARG A 288 8.59 -7.56 -0.67
C ARG A 288 8.16 -6.12 -0.54
N VAL A 289 8.85 -5.38 0.33
CA VAL A 289 8.67 -3.93 0.49
C VAL A 289 9.95 -3.23 0.04
N SER A 290 9.84 -2.42 -1.01
CA SER A 290 10.92 -1.64 -1.60
C SER A 290 10.86 -0.18 -1.15
N ALA A 291 12.01 0.45 -0.90
CA ALA A 291 12.13 1.83 -0.46
C ALA A 291 12.71 2.73 -1.55
N TYR A 292 12.16 3.94 -1.68
CA TYR A 292 12.58 4.94 -2.66
C TYR A 292 12.73 6.31 -1.98
N ALA A 293 13.92 6.89 -2.04
CA ALA A 293 14.19 8.23 -1.54
C ALA A 293 13.87 9.29 -2.60
N GLN A 294 13.25 10.38 -2.18
CA GLN A 294 13.08 11.55 -3.05
C GLN A 294 14.40 12.35 -3.11
N SER A 295 14.86 12.64 -4.32
CA SER A 295 16.04 13.47 -4.58
C SER A 295 15.71 14.54 -5.61
N GLY A 296 15.30 15.72 -5.14
CA GLY A 296 14.70 16.76 -5.97
C GLY A 296 13.41 16.27 -6.63
N ALA A 297 13.33 16.34 -7.95
CA ALA A 297 12.17 15.87 -8.73
C ALA A 297 12.25 14.36 -9.09
N LYS A 298 13.22 13.62 -8.57
CA LYS A 298 13.44 12.19 -8.90
C LYS A 298 13.30 11.33 -7.66
N TRP A 299 12.91 10.08 -7.89
CA TRP A 299 12.90 9.02 -6.90
C TRP A 299 14.04 8.04 -7.17
N VAL A 300 14.74 7.61 -6.12
CA VAL A 300 15.92 6.74 -6.20
C VAL A 300 15.67 5.51 -5.33
N TYR A 301 15.80 4.33 -5.91
CA TYR A 301 15.71 3.06 -5.19
C TYR A 301 16.81 2.95 -4.13
N LYS A 302 16.42 2.62 -2.90
CA LYS A 302 17.30 2.52 -1.72
C LYS A 302 17.53 1.09 -1.25
N GLY A 303 16.70 0.16 -1.66
CA GLY A 303 16.76 -1.23 -1.21
C GLY A 303 15.38 -1.76 -0.79
N GLN A 304 15.39 -2.90 -0.09
CA GLN A 304 14.20 -3.56 0.45
C GLN A 304 14.33 -3.72 1.96
N LEU A 305 13.18 -3.79 2.65
CA LEU A 305 13.16 -4.14 4.07
C LEU A 305 13.74 -5.55 4.25
N ARG A 306 14.65 -5.71 5.24
CA ARG A 306 15.36 -6.97 5.49
C ARG A 306 15.32 -7.34 6.97
N VAL A 307 15.29 -8.64 7.27
CA VAL A 307 15.50 -9.15 8.63
C VAL A 307 16.97 -9.11 9.01
N GLY A 308 17.29 -9.46 10.27
CA GLY A 308 18.62 -9.30 10.87
C GLY A 308 19.77 -10.07 10.17
N ASP A 309 19.48 -11.11 9.42
CA ASP A 309 20.47 -11.86 8.63
C ASP A 309 20.67 -11.29 7.21
N GLY A 310 20.00 -10.17 6.88
CA GLY A 310 20.06 -9.55 5.57
C GLY A 310 19.09 -10.15 4.53
N THR A 311 18.27 -11.14 4.90
CA THR A 311 17.24 -11.69 4.01
C THR A 311 16.13 -10.66 3.77
N PRO A 312 15.68 -10.40 2.52
CA PRO A 312 14.52 -9.55 2.27
C PRO A 312 13.26 -10.11 2.94
N ILE A 313 12.50 -9.24 3.59
CA ILE A 313 11.16 -9.59 4.08
C ILE A 313 10.29 -9.97 2.88
N ALA A 314 9.57 -11.09 2.99
CA ALA A 314 8.60 -11.54 2.02
C ALA A 314 7.33 -11.99 2.76
N ILE A 315 6.23 -11.26 2.55
CA ILE A 315 4.93 -11.53 3.15
C ILE A 315 4.02 -12.04 2.04
N ASP A 316 3.63 -13.30 2.09
CA ASP A 316 2.81 -13.93 1.07
C ASP A 316 1.47 -13.19 0.89
N GLY A 317 1.17 -12.80 -0.35
CA GLY A 317 -0.04 -12.04 -0.71
C GLY A 317 -0.13 -10.66 -0.05
N LEU A 318 0.99 -9.92 0.07
CA LEU A 318 1.04 -8.60 0.69
C LEU A 318 0.18 -7.58 -0.04
N TRP A 319 -0.83 -7.03 0.65
CA TRP A 319 -1.69 -5.98 0.17
C TRP A 319 -1.34 -4.61 0.77
N ALA A 320 -2.10 -4.13 1.73
CA ALA A 320 -1.89 -2.83 2.34
C ALA A 320 -0.65 -2.77 3.22
N ILE A 321 -0.01 -1.60 3.21
CA ILE A 321 0.95 -1.17 4.23
C ILE A 321 0.57 0.23 4.71
N ALA A 322 0.59 0.48 6.03
CA ALA A 322 0.29 1.79 6.59
C ALA A 322 0.96 1.95 7.97
N PHE A 323 1.32 3.17 8.33
CA PHE A 323 1.86 3.46 9.66
C PHE A 323 0.76 3.73 10.69
N GLY A 324 1.01 3.36 11.94
CA GLY A 324 0.09 3.62 13.06
C GLY A 324 -0.20 5.11 13.25
N ASN A 325 -1.33 5.41 13.92
CA ASN A 325 -1.78 6.78 14.15
C ASN A 325 -1.31 7.40 15.49
N GLY A 326 -0.48 6.67 16.26
CA GLY A 326 -0.06 7.10 17.60
C GLY A 326 -1.14 6.92 18.67
N ALA A 327 -2.28 6.33 18.33
CA ALA A 327 -3.41 6.06 19.22
C ALA A 327 -3.85 4.59 19.09
N ALA A 328 -5.14 4.32 18.82
CA ALA A 328 -5.68 2.96 18.81
C ALA A 328 -5.12 2.06 17.71
N SER A 329 -4.64 2.59 16.59
CA SER A 329 -3.97 1.80 15.55
C SER A 329 -2.47 1.59 15.77
N GLY A 330 -1.92 2.01 16.92
CA GLY A 330 -0.54 1.75 17.35
C GLY A 330 0.47 2.83 17.00
N PRO A 331 1.77 2.60 17.32
CA PRO A 331 2.82 3.59 17.17
C PRO A 331 2.99 4.11 15.75
N VAL A 332 3.29 5.40 15.61
CA VAL A 332 3.52 6.04 14.30
C VAL A 332 4.76 5.51 13.58
N THR A 333 5.69 4.86 14.27
CA THR A 333 6.90 4.26 13.72
C THR A 333 6.77 2.77 13.40
N THR A 334 5.59 2.18 13.58
CA THR A 334 5.30 0.78 13.26
C THR A 334 4.53 0.72 11.94
N LEU A 335 5.05 -0.03 10.99
CA LEU A 335 4.38 -0.31 9.71
C LEU A 335 3.46 -1.51 9.88
N TYR A 336 2.17 -1.33 9.66
CA TYR A 336 1.17 -2.40 9.69
C TYR A 336 0.88 -2.88 8.27
N PHE A 337 0.47 -4.13 8.14
CA PHE A 337 0.14 -4.72 6.84
C PHE A 337 -1.09 -5.62 6.91
N LEU A 338 -1.73 -5.79 5.77
CA LEU A 338 -2.68 -6.86 5.48
C LEU A 338 -2.14 -7.73 4.35
N SER A 339 -2.45 -9.02 4.39
CA SER A 339 -2.11 -9.94 3.32
C SER A 339 -3.14 -11.06 3.15
N GLY A 340 -3.15 -11.67 1.95
CA GLY A 340 -3.95 -12.82 1.54
C GLY A 340 -3.09 -14.05 1.28
N PRO A 341 -2.48 -14.68 2.31
CA PRO A 341 -1.57 -15.80 2.09
C PRO A 341 -2.28 -17.05 1.54
N GLY A 342 -1.50 -17.94 0.93
CA GLY A 342 -2.00 -19.18 0.36
C GLY A 342 -2.84 -18.99 -0.91
N GLY A 343 -2.49 -18.00 -1.74
CA GLY A 343 -3.25 -17.64 -2.94
C GLY A 343 -4.60 -17.05 -2.58
N GLU A 344 -4.62 -16.10 -1.66
CA GLU A 344 -5.78 -15.31 -1.20
C GLU A 344 -6.86 -16.11 -0.44
N LYS A 345 -6.54 -17.34 -0.05
CA LYS A 345 -7.48 -18.21 0.68
C LYS A 345 -7.51 -17.96 2.18
N ASN A 346 -6.49 -17.28 2.69
CA ASN A 346 -6.34 -16.92 4.09
C ASN A 346 -6.16 -15.42 4.26
N GLY A 347 -6.05 -14.96 5.49
CA GLY A 347 -5.78 -13.56 5.81
C GLY A 347 -4.81 -13.41 6.97
N LEU A 348 -3.98 -12.37 6.90
CA LEU A 348 -3.05 -12.02 7.96
C LEU A 348 -2.98 -10.50 8.15
N PHE A 349 -3.23 -10.05 9.36
CA PHE A 349 -2.90 -8.72 9.85
C PHE A 349 -1.63 -8.81 10.67
N GLY A 350 -0.66 -7.96 10.37
CA GLY A 350 0.62 -7.96 11.06
C GLY A 350 1.27 -6.59 11.09
N SER A 351 2.48 -6.55 11.66
CA SER A 351 3.28 -5.33 11.74
C SER A 351 4.76 -5.59 11.45
N ILE A 352 5.46 -4.52 11.08
CA ILE A 352 6.90 -4.49 10.85
C ILE A 352 7.48 -3.36 11.68
N THR A 353 8.47 -3.66 12.52
CA THR A 353 9.20 -2.69 13.33
C THR A 353 10.65 -2.59 12.89
N ALA A 354 11.23 -1.38 12.91
CA ALA A 354 12.68 -1.21 12.79
C ALA A 354 13.36 -1.63 14.10
N GLY A 355 14.50 -2.30 14.01
CA GLY A 355 15.31 -2.71 15.16
C GLY A 355 16.24 -1.61 15.66
#